data_3420633f37133429e0e7404a2bd8f7f3
#
_entry.id   3420633f37133429e0e7404a2bd8f7f3
#
_cell.length_a   1.000
_cell.length_b   1.000
_cell.length_c   1.000
_cell.angle_alpha   90.00
_cell.angle_beta   90.00
_cell.angle_gamma   90.00
#
_symmetry.space_group_name_H-M   'P 1'
#
loop_
_entity.id
_entity.type
_entity.pdbx_description
1 polymer ?
#
loop_
_entity_poly.entity_id
_entity_poly.type
_entity_poly.pdbx_seq_one_letter_code
_entity_poly.pdbx_strand_id
1 'polypeptide(L)'
;RIDDLKKVLFLKDMDEYIRSRNSDVEQVIVNLAASHTSMFVINSDSERTSDERPLVRFNVMVILKKGDRRERGSAGGGGRFYYDQILDQNFSRKFADEAIRQAQVNLEAVNSKAGSFTVVLGPGWPGVLLHEAIGHGLEGDFNRKRTSAYSGCIGQKVASSDCTIVDDGTLSTRRGSLSIDDEASPTECTTLIENGILKGYMQDKLNARLMSTKSTGNGRRESYAHLPMPRMTNTFMTPGSYEPGEIISSVKNGIYAANFSGGQVDITN
;
A
#
# COMPACT_ATOMS: atom_id res chain seq x y z
N ARG A 1 5.15 25.28 -5.19
CA ARG A 1 3.80 25.27 -5.84
C ARG A 1 4.01 25.20 -7.34
N ILE A 2 3.27 24.32 -8.00
CA ILE A 2 3.18 24.29 -9.47
C ILE A 2 1.91 25.05 -9.87
N ASP A 3 1.99 25.77 -10.98
CA ASP A 3 0.88 26.50 -11.57
C ASP A 3 -0.30 25.54 -11.88
N ASP A 4 -1.51 25.95 -11.56
CA ASP A 4 -2.70 25.16 -11.79
C ASP A 4 -2.95 24.91 -13.29
N LEU A 5 -2.58 25.87 -14.16
CA LEU A 5 -2.64 25.69 -15.60
C LEU A 5 -1.78 24.50 -16.07
N LYS A 6 -0.57 24.35 -15.52
CA LYS A 6 0.29 23.20 -15.86
C LYS A 6 -0.34 21.87 -15.47
N LYS A 7 -1.03 21.82 -14.32
CA LYS A 7 -1.75 20.59 -13.89
C LYS A 7 -2.90 20.27 -14.84
N VAL A 8 -3.68 21.29 -15.21
CA VAL A 8 -4.80 21.12 -16.15
C VAL A 8 -4.32 20.65 -17.53
N LEU A 9 -3.24 21.26 -18.05
CA LEU A 9 -2.64 20.85 -19.33
C LEU A 9 -2.13 19.42 -19.28
N PHE A 10 -1.48 19.03 -18.20
CA PHE A 10 -1.04 17.64 -17.99
C PHE A 10 -2.21 16.65 -17.99
N LEU A 11 -3.32 16.96 -17.28
CA LEU A 11 -4.49 16.09 -17.26
C LEU A 11 -5.17 15.97 -18.62
N LYS A 12 -5.21 17.06 -19.39
CA LYS A 12 -5.72 17.04 -20.78
C LYS A 12 -4.84 16.22 -21.71
N ASP A 13 -3.51 16.41 -21.65
CA ASP A 13 -2.56 15.60 -22.43
C ASP A 13 -2.72 14.11 -22.13
N MET A 14 -2.96 13.77 -20.87
CA MET A 14 -3.20 12.38 -20.47
C MET A 14 -4.51 11.81 -21.04
N ASP A 15 -5.60 12.58 -21.05
CA ASP A 15 -6.85 12.16 -21.68
C ASP A 15 -6.67 11.95 -23.20
N GLU A 16 -6.04 12.90 -23.88
CA GLU A 16 -5.72 12.81 -25.31
C GLU A 16 -4.84 11.60 -25.61
N TYR A 17 -3.80 11.39 -24.81
CA TYR A 17 -2.93 10.21 -24.95
C TYR A 17 -3.73 8.90 -24.86
N ILE A 18 -4.56 8.74 -23.82
CA ILE A 18 -5.37 7.53 -23.61
C ILE A 18 -6.29 7.27 -24.79
N ARG A 19 -6.99 8.30 -25.28
CA ARG A 19 -7.91 8.17 -26.42
C ARG A 19 -7.18 7.85 -27.72
N SER A 20 -5.95 8.31 -27.87
CA SER A 20 -5.13 7.98 -29.05
C SER A 20 -4.64 6.53 -29.07
N ARG A 21 -4.61 5.88 -27.88
CA ARG A 21 -4.09 4.49 -27.73
C ARG A 21 -5.12 3.41 -28.04
N ASN A 22 -6.42 3.71 -27.92
CA ASN A 22 -7.47 2.72 -28.14
C ASN A 22 -8.77 3.40 -28.58
N SER A 23 -9.29 2.99 -29.72
CA SER A 23 -10.53 3.53 -30.30
C SER A 23 -11.81 3.16 -29.51
N ASP A 24 -11.75 2.11 -28.68
CA ASP A 24 -12.88 1.64 -27.87
C ASP A 24 -13.03 2.44 -26.56
N VAL A 25 -12.18 3.46 -26.33
CA VAL A 25 -12.27 4.32 -25.14
C VAL A 25 -13.56 5.14 -25.15
N GLU A 26 -14.46 4.79 -24.25
CA GLU A 26 -15.71 5.53 -24.02
C GLU A 26 -15.51 6.65 -23.00
N GLN A 27 -14.85 6.33 -21.88
CA GLN A 27 -14.64 7.30 -20.80
C GLN A 27 -13.24 7.23 -20.23
N VAL A 28 -12.70 8.41 -19.91
CA VAL A 28 -11.42 8.57 -19.20
C VAL A 28 -11.67 9.42 -17.96
N ILE A 29 -11.12 8.97 -16.83
CA ILE A 29 -11.07 9.75 -15.58
C ILE A 29 -9.63 9.79 -15.13
N VAL A 30 -9.06 10.98 -15.07
CA VAL A 30 -7.70 11.22 -14.58
C VAL A 30 -7.77 12.11 -13.35
N ASN A 31 -7.17 11.65 -12.25
CA ASN A 31 -7.14 12.39 -11.00
C ASN A 31 -5.72 12.63 -10.54
N LEU A 32 -5.45 13.88 -10.16
CA LEU A 32 -4.19 14.30 -9.55
C LEU A 32 -4.50 15.01 -8.23
N ALA A 33 -4.04 14.46 -7.14
CA ALA A 33 -4.20 15.02 -5.80
C ALA A 33 -2.84 15.15 -5.12
N ALA A 34 -2.67 16.21 -4.32
CA ALA A 34 -1.50 16.36 -3.48
C ALA A 34 -1.83 17.09 -2.19
N SER A 35 -1.08 16.75 -1.16
CA SER A 35 -1.04 17.48 0.10
C SER A 35 0.42 17.72 0.51
N HIS A 36 0.62 18.76 1.30
CA HIS A 36 1.89 19.04 1.93
C HIS A 36 1.62 19.41 3.39
N THR A 37 2.18 18.64 4.30
CA THR A 37 2.03 18.86 5.74
C THR A 37 3.39 19.21 6.32
N SER A 38 3.47 20.40 6.96
CA SER A 38 4.59 20.77 7.83
C SER A 38 4.18 20.47 9.25
N MET A 39 4.98 19.71 9.96
CA MET A 39 4.71 19.27 11.31
C MET A 39 5.83 19.73 12.24
N PHE A 40 5.44 20.18 13.42
CA PHE A 40 6.35 20.49 14.51
C PHE A 40 5.86 19.85 15.79
N VAL A 41 6.73 19.13 16.48
CA VAL A 41 6.42 18.41 17.71
C VAL A 41 7.34 18.89 18.81
N ILE A 42 6.76 19.19 19.99
CA ILE A 42 7.47 19.41 21.25
C ILE A 42 6.89 18.43 22.25
N ASN A 43 7.73 17.69 22.94
CA ASN A 43 7.31 16.81 24.05
C ASN A 43 7.62 17.44 25.43
N SER A 44 7.22 16.75 26.49
CA SER A 44 7.47 17.17 27.88
C SER A 44 8.96 17.27 28.26
N ASP A 45 9.81 16.52 27.54
CA ASP A 45 11.25 16.51 27.76
C ASP A 45 11.98 17.63 26.99
N SER A 46 11.20 18.56 26.43
CA SER A 46 11.67 19.70 25.63
C SER A 46 12.38 19.29 24.34
N GLU A 47 12.25 18.07 23.89
CA GLU A 47 12.68 17.66 22.57
C GLU A 47 11.83 18.38 21.52
N ARG A 48 12.49 18.92 20.51
CA ARG A 48 11.86 19.67 19.41
C ARG A 48 12.26 19.02 18.09
N THR A 49 11.27 18.67 17.29
CA THR A 49 11.52 18.13 15.96
C THR A 49 10.48 18.60 14.97
N SER A 50 10.83 18.60 13.70
CA SER A 50 9.95 18.96 12.60
C SER A 50 10.05 17.94 11.47
N ASP A 51 9.00 17.84 10.69
CA ASP A 51 8.95 16.96 9.51
C ASP A 51 8.15 17.64 8.40
N GLU A 52 8.59 17.44 7.16
CA GLU A 52 7.92 17.91 5.96
C GLU A 52 7.42 16.69 5.17
N ARG A 53 6.10 16.63 4.98
CA ARG A 53 5.42 15.46 4.43
C ARG A 53 4.69 15.78 3.12
N PRO A 54 5.41 15.89 2.00
CA PRO A 54 4.75 15.94 0.71
C PRO A 54 4.06 14.61 0.45
N LEU A 55 2.92 14.65 -0.24
CA LEU A 55 2.22 13.46 -0.68
C LEU A 55 1.50 13.76 -1.98
N VAL A 56 1.80 12.98 -3.02
CA VAL A 56 1.14 13.09 -4.32
C VAL A 56 0.48 11.76 -4.67
N ARG A 57 -0.69 11.84 -5.28
CA ARG A 57 -1.39 10.71 -5.86
C ARG A 57 -1.90 11.03 -7.25
N PHE A 58 -1.65 10.10 -8.17
CA PHE A 58 -2.13 10.10 -9.53
C PHE A 58 -2.91 8.83 -9.81
N ASN A 59 -4.10 8.93 -10.39
CA ASN A 59 -4.91 7.78 -10.79
C ASN A 59 -5.48 8.00 -12.17
N VAL A 60 -5.52 6.93 -12.93
CA VAL A 60 -6.17 6.83 -14.22
C VAL A 60 -7.21 5.72 -14.15
N MET A 61 -8.42 6.00 -14.64
CA MET A 61 -9.44 4.99 -14.89
C MET A 61 -9.94 5.16 -16.33
N VAL A 62 -10.01 4.04 -17.04
CA VAL A 62 -10.47 3.97 -18.43
C VAL A 62 -11.64 3.02 -18.50
N ILE A 63 -12.70 3.42 -19.21
CA ILE A 63 -13.78 2.54 -19.59
C ILE A 63 -13.70 2.29 -21.08
N LEU A 64 -13.58 1.03 -21.46
CA LEU A 64 -13.66 0.57 -22.84
C LEU A 64 -15.05 0.02 -23.11
N LYS A 65 -15.56 0.27 -24.34
CA LYS A 65 -16.82 -0.29 -24.81
C LYS A 65 -16.62 -0.99 -26.16
N LYS A 66 -17.07 -2.25 -26.20
CA LYS A 66 -17.05 -3.05 -27.43
C LYS A 66 -18.40 -3.76 -27.58
N GLY A 67 -19.23 -3.31 -28.53
CA GLY A 67 -20.62 -3.73 -28.62
C GLY A 67 -21.41 -3.31 -27.36
N ASP A 68 -22.08 -4.27 -26.73
CA ASP A 68 -22.84 -4.05 -25.49
C ASP A 68 -22.00 -4.19 -24.22
N ARG A 69 -20.75 -4.64 -24.34
CA ARG A 69 -19.86 -4.88 -23.22
C ARG A 69 -19.08 -3.63 -22.85
N ARG A 70 -19.08 -3.30 -21.57
CA ARG A 70 -18.36 -2.15 -21.00
C ARG A 70 -17.52 -2.64 -19.82
N GLU A 71 -16.24 -2.38 -19.89
CA GLU A 71 -15.32 -2.80 -18.83
C GLU A 71 -14.36 -1.68 -18.47
N ARG A 72 -13.99 -1.66 -17.19
CA ARG A 72 -13.06 -0.68 -16.65
C ARG A 72 -11.69 -1.27 -16.37
N GLY A 73 -10.67 -0.45 -16.55
CA GLY A 73 -9.35 -0.68 -16.00
C GLY A 73 -8.89 0.56 -15.24
N SER A 74 -8.10 0.37 -14.21
CA SER A 74 -7.58 1.48 -13.41
C SER A 74 -6.16 1.20 -12.93
N ALA A 75 -5.32 2.22 -13.01
CA ALA A 75 -3.97 2.17 -12.47
C ALA A 75 -3.60 3.52 -11.88
N GLY A 76 -2.62 3.54 -11.00
CA GLY A 76 -2.15 4.78 -10.41
C GLY A 76 -1.00 4.55 -9.47
N GLY A 77 -0.41 5.65 -9.06
CA GLY A 77 0.72 5.68 -8.17
C GLY A 77 0.80 6.99 -7.40
N GLY A 78 1.84 7.10 -6.62
CA GLY A 78 2.12 8.29 -5.84
C GLY A 78 3.08 7.95 -4.71
N GLY A 79 3.41 8.96 -3.91
CA GLY A 79 4.34 8.78 -2.81
C GLY A 79 4.73 10.09 -2.15
N ARG A 80 5.75 10.01 -1.29
CA ARG A 80 6.34 11.13 -0.56
C ARG A 80 7.32 11.91 -1.44
N PHE A 81 6.77 12.55 -2.48
CA PHE A 81 7.51 13.39 -3.40
C PHE A 81 6.63 14.53 -3.93
N TYR A 82 7.20 15.43 -4.71
CA TYR A 82 6.46 16.54 -5.30
C TYR A 82 5.93 16.20 -6.69
N TYR A 83 5.19 17.13 -7.29
CA TYR A 83 4.53 16.93 -8.58
C TYR A 83 5.46 16.56 -9.74
N ASP A 84 6.74 16.93 -9.65
CA ASP A 84 7.72 16.78 -10.75
C ASP A 84 7.77 15.36 -11.28
N GLN A 85 7.74 14.36 -10.40
CA GLN A 85 7.76 12.95 -10.81
C GLN A 85 6.47 12.52 -11.52
N ILE A 86 5.31 13.06 -11.11
CA ILE A 86 4.04 12.73 -11.77
C ILE A 86 3.91 13.47 -13.10
N LEU A 87 4.40 14.69 -13.20
CA LEU A 87 4.36 15.48 -14.43
C LEU A 87 5.36 14.98 -15.49
N ASP A 88 6.27 14.07 -15.13
CA ASP A 88 7.04 13.32 -16.11
C ASP A 88 6.11 12.35 -16.87
N GLN A 89 5.95 12.63 -18.15
CA GLN A 89 5.06 11.86 -19.02
C GLN A 89 5.50 10.38 -19.12
N ASN A 90 6.80 10.07 -19.11
CA ASN A 90 7.28 8.69 -19.16
C ASN A 90 6.88 7.91 -17.91
N PHE A 91 6.83 8.58 -16.76
CA PHE A 91 6.36 7.97 -15.52
C PHE A 91 4.84 7.79 -15.52
N SER A 92 4.09 8.80 -15.93
CA SER A 92 2.62 8.83 -15.82
C SER A 92 1.91 7.99 -16.87
N ARG A 93 2.44 7.96 -18.11
CA ARG A 93 1.87 7.18 -19.21
C ARG A 93 1.87 5.67 -18.94
N LYS A 94 2.80 5.16 -18.13
CA LYS A 94 2.77 3.76 -17.68
C LYS A 94 1.47 3.38 -16.97
N PHE A 95 0.91 4.29 -16.19
CA PHE A 95 -0.39 4.05 -15.54
C PHE A 95 -1.55 4.12 -16.53
N ALA A 96 -1.48 4.99 -17.53
CA ALA A 96 -2.47 5.03 -18.60
C ALA A 96 -2.47 3.74 -19.40
N ASP A 97 -1.30 3.27 -19.84
CA ASP A 97 -1.15 2.02 -20.58
C ASP A 97 -1.64 0.81 -19.77
N GLU A 98 -1.32 0.78 -18.47
CA GLU A 98 -1.78 -0.30 -17.58
C GLU A 98 -3.31 -0.26 -17.37
N ALA A 99 -3.92 0.92 -17.23
CA ALA A 99 -5.37 1.04 -17.13
C ALA A 99 -6.08 0.56 -18.42
N ILE A 100 -5.54 0.92 -19.60
CA ILE A 100 -6.04 0.43 -20.88
C ILE A 100 -5.91 -1.09 -20.96
N ARG A 101 -4.73 -1.63 -20.64
CA ARG A 101 -4.47 -3.07 -20.65
C ARG A 101 -5.44 -3.84 -19.76
N GLN A 102 -5.70 -3.36 -18.55
CA GLN A 102 -6.65 -3.99 -17.63
C GLN A 102 -8.08 -3.98 -18.20
N ALA A 103 -8.53 -2.85 -18.76
CA ALA A 103 -9.85 -2.76 -19.37
C ALA A 103 -9.98 -3.72 -20.57
N GLN A 104 -8.93 -3.87 -21.40
CA GLN A 104 -8.89 -4.83 -22.51
C GLN A 104 -9.00 -6.27 -22.02
N VAL A 105 -8.19 -6.65 -21.02
CA VAL A 105 -8.26 -7.98 -20.41
C VAL A 105 -9.67 -8.26 -19.85
N ASN A 106 -10.28 -7.29 -19.20
CA ASN A 106 -11.63 -7.44 -18.63
C ASN A 106 -12.70 -7.59 -19.73
N LEU A 107 -12.55 -6.93 -20.90
CA LEU A 107 -13.45 -7.12 -22.04
C LEU A 107 -13.43 -8.56 -22.57
N GLU A 108 -12.31 -9.24 -22.46
CA GLU A 108 -12.12 -10.64 -22.93
C GLU A 108 -12.31 -11.67 -21.80
N ALA A 109 -12.41 -11.21 -20.55
CA ALA A 109 -12.49 -12.07 -19.39
C ALA A 109 -13.75 -12.93 -19.39
N VAL A 110 -13.59 -14.16 -18.92
CA VAL A 110 -14.66 -15.12 -18.67
C VAL A 110 -14.85 -15.34 -17.15
N ASN A 111 -16.02 -15.79 -16.75
CA ASN A 111 -16.29 -16.07 -15.35
C ASN A 111 -15.37 -17.18 -14.84
N SER A 112 -14.76 -16.94 -13.67
CA SER A 112 -14.01 -17.98 -12.97
C SER A 112 -14.94 -19.08 -12.46
N LYS A 113 -14.42 -20.31 -12.38
CA LYS A 113 -15.15 -21.42 -11.74
C LYS A 113 -15.21 -21.18 -10.24
N ALA A 114 -16.34 -21.46 -9.62
CA ALA A 114 -16.46 -21.52 -8.17
C ALA A 114 -15.78 -22.78 -7.63
N GLY A 115 -15.13 -22.66 -6.48
CA GLY A 115 -14.45 -23.80 -5.84
C GLY A 115 -13.34 -23.33 -4.88
N SER A 116 -12.66 -24.31 -4.30
CA SER A 116 -11.46 -24.10 -3.51
C SER A 116 -10.23 -24.35 -4.39
N PHE A 117 -9.34 -23.36 -4.45
CA PHE A 117 -8.16 -23.40 -5.33
C PHE A 117 -6.91 -22.99 -4.58
N THR A 118 -5.76 -23.50 -5.00
CA THR A 118 -4.48 -22.89 -4.67
C THR A 118 -4.38 -21.56 -5.39
N VAL A 119 -4.02 -20.51 -4.67
CA VAL A 119 -3.92 -19.16 -5.22
C VAL A 119 -2.47 -18.68 -5.15
N VAL A 120 -1.91 -18.29 -6.28
CA VAL A 120 -0.65 -17.54 -6.36
C VAL A 120 -0.99 -16.06 -6.43
N LEU A 121 -0.48 -15.28 -5.48
CA LEU A 121 -0.66 -13.83 -5.47
C LEU A 121 0.43 -13.16 -6.28
N GLY A 122 0.05 -12.31 -7.21
CA GLY A 122 0.99 -11.44 -7.93
C GLY A 122 1.57 -10.33 -7.04
N PRO A 123 2.63 -9.66 -7.49
CA PRO A 123 3.18 -8.50 -6.76
C PRO A 123 2.27 -7.27 -6.88
N GLY A 124 2.44 -6.31 -5.99
CA GLY A 124 1.70 -5.04 -6.02
C GLY A 124 0.37 -5.09 -5.27
N TRP A 125 -0.76 -4.80 -5.91
CA TRP A 125 -2.07 -4.74 -5.25
C TRP A 125 -2.48 -5.99 -4.47
N PRO A 126 -2.16 -7.22 -4.85
CA PRO A 126 -2.38 -8.39 -3.99
C PRO A 126 -1.73 -8.30 -2.62
N GLY A 127 -0.71 -7.46 -2.44
CA GLY A 127 -0.15 -7.08 -1.13
C GLY A 127 -1.16 -6.47 -0.15
N VAL A 128 -2.35 -6.03 -0.61
CA VAL A 128 -3.43 -5.59 0.28
C VAL A 128 -3.87 -6.72 1.21
N LEU A 129 -3.81 -7.97 0.78
CA LEU A 129 -4.11 -9.11 1.65
C LEU A 129 -3.13 -9.20 2.82
N LEU A 130 -1.85 -8.93 2.58
CA LEU A 130 -0.84 -8.87 3.64
C LEU A 130 -1.11 -7.70 4.59
N HIS A 131 -1.48 -6.53 4.05
CA HIS A 131 -1.86 -5.36 4.84
C HIS A 131 -3.03 -5.67 5.78
N GLU A 132 -4.08 -6.28 5.27
CA GLU A 132 -5.29 -6.59 6.04
C GLU A 132 -5.05 -7.76 7.02
N ALA A 133 -4.55 -8.90 6.54
CA ALA A 133 -4.44 -10.12 7.34
C ALA A 133 -3.30 -10.09 8.37
N ILE A 134 -2.20 -9.41 8.06
CA ILE A 134 -1.00 -9.38 8.91
C ILE A 134 -0.82 -7.99 9.52
N GLY A 135 -0.81 -6.95 8.69
CA GLY A 135 -0.46 -5.61 9.10
C GLY A 135 -1.32 -5.11 10.25
N HIS A 136 -2.63 -5.03 10.09
CA HIS A 136 -3.54 -4.62 11.15
C HIS A 136 -3.51 -5.57 12.36
N GLY A 137 -3.36 -6.88 12.12
CA GLY A 137 -3.24 -7.86 13.19
C GLY A 137 -2.01 -7.67 14.08
N LEU A 138 -0.95 -7.00 13.59
CA LEU A 138 0.30 -6.77 14.30
C LEU A 138 0.46 -5.33 14.83
N GLU A 139 -0.59 -4.52 14.83
CA GLU A 139 -0.61 -3.23 15.52
C GLU A 139 -0.65 -3.45 17.04
N GLY A 140 0.21 -2.75 17.77
CA GLY A 140 0.51 -3.02 19.18
C GLY A 140 -0.67 -2.82 20.12
N ASP A 141 -1.57 -1.88 19.84
CA ASP A 141 -2.73 -1.61 20.71
C ASP A 141 -3.76 -2.76 20.67
N PHE A 142 -4.02 -3.39 19.53
CA PHE A 142 -4.87 -4.58 19.43
C PHE A 142 -4.24 -5.77 20.17
N ASN A 143 -2.93 -5.94 20.06
CA ASN A 143 -2.20 -7.01 20.73
C ASN A 143 -2.15 -6.82 22.27
N ARG A 144 -1.94 -5.59 22.74
CA ARG A 144 -2.01 -5.25 24.15
C ARG A 144 -3.41 -5.49 24.73
N LYS A 145 -4.45 -5.11 24.00
CA LYS A 145 -5.86 -5.33 24.39
C LYS A 145 -6.32 -6.78 24.23
N ARG A 146 -5.49 -7.65 23.64
CA ARG A 146 -5.81 -9.05 23.36
C ARG A 146 -7.00 -9.24 22.41
N THR A 147 -7.16 -8.34 21.45
CA THR A 147 -8.22 -8.37 20.44
C THR A 147 -7.72 -8.85 19.07
N SER A 148 -6.42 -9.07 18.90
CA SER A 148 -5.84 -9.65 17.71
C SER A 148 -5.59 -11.15 17.88
N ALA A 149 -5.73 -11.91 16.79
CA ALA A 149 -5.34 -13.34 16.72
C ALA A 149 -3.85 -13.57 17.02
N TYR A 150 -3.00 -12.56 16.88
CA TYR A 150 -1.56 -12.63 17.17
C TYR A 150 -1.19 -12.29 18.61
N SER A 151 -2.17 -12.00 19.47
CA SER A 151 -1.91 -11.58 20.85
C SER A 151 -1.22 -12.69 21.64
N GLY A 152 -0.02 -12.38 22.19
CA GLY A 152 0.76 -13.33 22.97
C GLY A 152 1.51 -14.37 22.13
N CYS A 153 1.58 -14.25 20.81
CA CYS A 153 2.23 -15.20 19.92
C CYS A 153 3.69 -14.85 19.62
N ILE A 154 4.31 -13.86 20.29
CA ILE A 154 5.74 -13.57 20.10
C ILE A 154 6.57 -14.83 20.38
N GLY A 155 7.48 -15.15 19.45
CA GLY A 155 8.31 -16.35 19.48
C GLY A 155 7.63 -17.61 18.93
N GLN A 156 6.35 -17.56 18.60
CA GLN A 156 5.61 -18.68 18.02
C GLN A 156 5.63 -18.63 16.48
N LYS A 157 5.47 -19.80 15.87
CA LYS A 157 5.30 -19.92 14.41
C LYS A 157 3.89 -19.51 14.02
N VAL A 158 3.78 -18.44 13.23
CA VAL A 158 2.51 -17.85 12.75
C VAL A 158 2.38 -17.86 11.23
N ALA A 159 3.44 -18.20 10.51
CA ALA A 159 3.47 -18.29 9.06
C ALA A 159 4.40 -19.42 8.58
N SER A 160 4.49 -19.64 7.26
CA SER A 160 5.49 -20.55 6.67
C SER A 160 6.90 -20.07 7.01
N SER A 161 7.83 -21.03 7.13
CA SER A 161 9.25 -20.73 7.37
C SER A 161 9.93 -19.87 6.28
N ASP A 162 9.33 -19.79 5.10
CA ASP A 162 9.84 -18.96 4.00
C ASP A 162 9.31 -17.51 4.05
N CYS A 163 8.44 -17.19 5.02
CA CYS A 163 7.84 -15.87 5.15
C CYS A 163 8.62 -15.00 6.13
N THR A 164 9.16 -13.91 5.63
CA THR A 164 9.69 -12.80 6.44
C THR A 164 8.95 -11.53 6.07
N ILE A 165 8.39 -10.84 7.07
CA ILE A 165 7.54 -9.67 6.90
C ILE A 165 8.06 -8.54 7.76
N VAL A 166 8.21 -7.38 7.16
CA VAL A 166 8.69 -6.16 7.80
C VAL A 166 7.72 -5.01 7.62
N ASP A 167 7.76 -4.05 8.53
CA ASP A 167 7.19 -2.71 8.35
C ASP A 167 8.34 -1.71 8.33
N ASP A 168 8.54 -1.02 7.20
CA ASP A 168 9.69 -0.15 6.98
C ASP A 168 9.26 1.28 6.62
N GLY A 169 9.38 2.19 7.60
CA GLY A 169 9.12 3.61 7.41
C GLY A 169 10.24 4.38 6.72
N THR A 170 11.42 3.78 6.54
CA THR A 170 12.64 4.45 6.05
C THR A 170 12.77 4.45 4.52
N LEU A 171 11.96 3.68 3.81
CA LEU A 171 12.00 3.58 2.35
C LEU A 171 11.72 4.93 1.70
N SER A 172 12.68 5.46 0.94
CA SER A 172 12.52 6.76 0.29
C SER A 172 11.33 6.76 -0.67
N THR A 173 10.61 7.88 -0.74
CA THR A 173 9.52 8.15 -1.67
C THR A 173 8.26 7.29 -1.56
N ARG A 174 8.24 6.24 -0.75
CA ARG A 174 7.04 5.41 -0.56
C ARG A 174 5.95 6.18 0.20
N ARG A 175 4.69 5.84 -0.06
CA ARG A 175 3.53 6.53 0.51
C ARG A 175 3.49 6.47 2.04
N GLY A 176 3.83 5.32 2.62
CA GLY A 176 3.83 5.09 4.07
C GLY A 176 5.06 5.65 4.80
N SER A 177 6.10 6.05 4.08
CA SER A 177 7.37 6.47 4.67
C SER A 177 7.28 7.80 5.41
N LEU A 178 8.00 7.89 6.51
CA LEU A 178 8.09 9.07 7.39
C LEU A 178 9.50 9.15 7.95
N SER A 179 10.01 10.35 8.18
CA SER A 179 11.27 10.53 8.92
C SER A 179 11.06 10.27 10.41
N ILE A 180 9.96 10.79 10.94
CA ILE A 180 9.49 10.58 12.32
C ILE A 180 8.00 10.28 12.28
N ASP A 181 7.49 9.58 13.29
CA ASP A 181 6.05 9.41 13.51
C ASP A 181 5.40 10.67 14.13
N ASP A 182 4.12 10.61 14.47
CA ASP A 182 3.40 11.76 15.04
C ASP A 182 3.67 11.97 16.54
N GLU A 183 4.49 11.13 17.15
CA GLU A 183 5.02 11.25 18.51
C GLU A 183 6.50 11.64 18.54
N ALA A 184 7.08 12.05 17.39
CA ALA A 184 8.49 12.39 17.21
C ALA A 184 9.47 11.20 17.38
N SER A 185 9.00 9.97 17.26
CA SER A 185 9.88 8.80 17.21
C SER A 185 10.41 8.63 15.78
N PRO A 186 11.73 8.43 15.59
CA PRO A 186 12.25 8.03 14.28
C PRO A 186 11.58 6.75 13.81
N THR A 187 11.24 6.68 12.52
CA THR A 187 10.78 5.43 11.92
C THR A 187 11.95 4.49 11.66
N GLU A 188 11.68 3.22 11.68
CA GLU A 188 12.69 2.17 11.46
C GLU A 188 12.15 1.05 10.56
N CYS A 189 13.01 0.11 10.21
CA CYS A 189 12.62 -1.16 9.60
C CYS A 189 12.37 -2.17 10.73
N THR A 190 11.11 -2.39 11.05
CA THR A 190 10.68 -3.30 12.10
C THR A 190 10.42 -4.68 11.53
N THR A 191 11.17 -5.70 11.97
CA THR A 191 10.88 -7.09 11.62
C THR A 191 9.70 -7.59 12.44
N LEU A 192 8.58 -7.86 11.76
CA LEU A 192 7.36 -8.36 12.37
C LEU A 192 7.35 -9.88 12.46
N ILE A 193 7.63 -10.55 11.35
CA ILE A 193 7.74 -12.01 11.24
C ILE A 193 9.08 -12.33 10.56
N GLU A 194 9.84 -13.24 11.12
CA GLU A 194 11.10 -13.72 10.53
C GLU A 194 11.07 -15.23 10.41
N ASN A 195 11.23 -15.74 9.20
CA ASN A 195 11.18 -17.18 8.90
C ASN A 195 9.94 -17.86 9.52
N GLY A 196 8.80 -17.19 9.42
CA GLY A 196 7.52 -17.66 9.97
C GLY A 196 7.31 -17.45 11.47
N ILE A 197 8.30 -16.96 12.21
CA ILE A 197 8.23 -16.72 13.65
C ILE A 197 7.89 -15.27 13.93
N LEU A 198 6.88 -15.02 14.75
CA LEU A 198 6.51 -13.66 15.19
C LEU A 198 7.61 -13.08 16.09
N LYS A 199 8.13 -11.92 15.71
CA LYS A 199 9.22 -11.22 16.41
C LYS A 199 8.76 -10.05 17.25
N GLY A 200 7.74 -9.32 16.78
CA GLY A 200 7.27 -8.13 17.45
C GLY A 200 6.01 -7.55 16.83
N TYR A 201 5.60 -6.43 17.37
CA TYR A 201 4.45 -5.65 16.94
C TYR A 201 4.90 -4.23 16.57
N MET A 202 4.14 -3.55 15.75
CA MET A 202 4.29 -2.11 15.52
C MET A 202 3.82 -1.34 16.75
N GLN A 203 4.63 -0.41 17.26
CA GLN A 203 4.41 0.24 18.54
C GLN A 203 4.45 1.78 18.42
N ASP A 204 3.48 2.42 19.05
CA ASP A 204 3.58 3.82 19.51
C ASP A 204 4.24 3.89 20.91
N LYS A 205 4.47 5.10 21.41
CA LYS A 205 5.08 5.28 22.74
C LYS A 205 4.20 4.75 23.88
N LEU A 206 2.89 4.93 23.79
CA LEU A 206 1.96 4.50 24.85
C LEU A 206 1.93 2.96 24.94
N ASN A 207 1.69 2.28 23.84
CA ASN A 207 1.57 0.83 23.84
C ASN A 207 2.92 0.16 24.10
N ALA A 208 4.01 0.71 23.57
CA ALA A 208 5.38 0.27 23.90
C ALA A 208 5.66 0.28 25.40
N ARG A 209 5.34 1.40 26.08
CA ARG A 209 5.48 1.52 27.54
C ARG A 209 4.64 0.50 28.29
N LEU A 210 3.37 0.34 27.92
CA LEU A 210 2.44 -0.58 28.58
C LEU A 210 2.79 -2.06 28.33
N MET A 211 3.52 -2.37 27.27
CA MET A 211 4.00 -3.70 26.92
C MET A 211 5.48 -3.92 27.28
N SER A 212 6.11 -2.97 28.00
CA SER A 212 7.52 -3.02 28.39
C SER A 212 8.48 -3.26 27.22
N THR A 213 8.22 -2.60 26.09
CA THR A 213 9.02 -2.66 24.86
C THR A 213 9.37 -1.25 24.37
N LYS A 214 10.01 -1.15 23.20
CA LYS A 214 10.37 0.14 22.59
C LYS A 214 9.35 0.54 21.50
N SER A 215 9.17 1.86 21.32
CA SER A 215 8.46 2.39 20.16
C SER A 215 9.23 2.03 18.88
N THR A 216 8.48 1.73 17.82
CA THR A 216 9.01 1.39 16.49
C THR A 216 8.81 2.52 15.47
N GLY A 217 8.40 3.73 15.94
CA GLY A 217 8.11 4.85 15.05
C GLY A 217 6.81 4.67 14.24
N ASN A 218 5.86 3.94 14.81
CA ASN A 218 4.56 3.68 14.19
C ASN A 218 3.40 4.46 14.84
N GLY A 219 3.69 5.41 15.73
CA GLY A 219 2.69 6.25 16.38
C GLY A 219 2.11 7.27 15.41
N ARG A 220 1.00 6.95 14.75
CA ARG A 220 0.38 7.77 13.71
C ARG A 220 -1.03 8.18 14.08
N ARG A 221 -1.46 9.34 13.64
CA ARG A 221 -2.80 9.88 13.85
C ARG A 221 -3.45 10.29 12.52
N GLU A 222 -4.76 10.26 12.49
CA GLU A 222 -5.54 10.66 11.33
C GLU A 222 -5.39 12.16 11.04
N SER A 223 -5.44 12.97 12.10
CA SER A 223 -5.24 14.43 12.05
C SER A 223 -4.76 14.97 13.37
N TYR A 224 -4.50 16.27 13.45
CA TYR A 224 -4.14 16.96 14.70
C TYR A 224 -5.18 16.78 15.81
N ALA A 225 -6.43 16.49 15.49
CA ALA A 225 -7.51 16.32 16.46
C ALA A 225 -7.59 14.88 17.05
N HIS A 226 -6.75 13.95 16.56
CA HIS A 226 -6.78 12.56 16.99
C HIS A 226 -5.51 12.20 17.77
N LEU A 227 -5.66 11.28 18.71
CA LEU A 227 -4.51 10.71 19.40
C LEU A 227 -3.72 9.78 18.46
N PRO A 228 -2.39 9.77 18.58
CA PRO A 228 -1.56 8.78 17.89
C PRO A 228 -1.94 7.36 18.34
N MET A 229 -1.79 6.41 17.43
CA MET A 229 -1.98 4.99 17.67
C MET A 229 -1.05 4.19 16.75
N PRO A 230 -0.72 2.93 17.07
CA PRO A 230 0.10 2.12 16.19
C PRO A 230 -0.55 1.97 14.81
N ARG A 231 0.19 2.27 13.76
CA ARG A 231 -0.24 2.15 12.36
C ARG A 231 0.95 1.79 11.47
N MET A 232 0.67 0.96 10.47
CA MET A 232 1.64 0.58 9.46
C MET A 232 2.29 1.78 8.78
N THR A 233 3.54 1.62 8.41
CA THR A 233 4.24 2.46 7.43
C THR A 233 4.23 1.80 6.06
N ASN A 234 5.25 1.06 5.68
CA ASN A 234 5.24 0.23 4.48
C ASN A 234 5.45 -1.22 4.90
N THR A 235 4.36 -1.97 5.01
CA THR A 235 4.39 -3.38 5.38
C THR A 235 4.50 -4.24 4.12
N PHE A 236 5.49 -5.10 4.06
CA PHE A 236 5.69 -5.99 2.92
C PHE A 236 6.39 -7.28 3.31
N MET A 237 6.20 -8.32 2.48
CA MET A 237 6.97 -9.55 2.55
C MET A 237 8.27 -9.37 1.78
N THR A 238 9.38 -9.72 2.41
CA THR A 238 10.69 -9.70 1.73
C THR A 238 10.77 -10.80 0.68
N PRO A 239 11.58 -10.63 -0.38
CA PRO A 239 11.81 -11.69 -1.35
C PRO A 239 12.31 -12.97 -0.68
N GLY A 240 11.74 -14.10 -1.11
CA GLY A 240 12.22 -15.44 -0.75
C GLY A 240 13.31 -15.95 -1.73
N SER A 241 13.55 -17.24 -1.68
CA SER A 241 14.57 -17.91 -2.51
C SER A 241 14.06 -18.36 -3.89
N TYR A 242 12.76 -18.31 -4.13
CA TYR A 242 12.16 -18.77 -5.38
C TYR A 242 11.91 -17.62 -6.36
N GLU A 243 12.19 -17.87 -7.62
CA GLU A 243 11.82 -16.94 -8.69
C GLU A 243 10.28 -16.95 -8.91
N PRO A 244 9.66 -15.80 -9.27
CA PRO A 244 8.21 -15.74 -9.49
C PRO A 244 7.67 -16.76 -10.48
N GLY A 245 8.43 -17.06 -11.54
CA GLY A 245 8.07 -18.07 -12.54
C GLY A 245 8.04 -19.50 -11.97
N GLU A 246 8.94 -19.82 -11.06
CA GLU A 246 8.97 -21.11 -10.36
C GLU A 246 7.75 -21.30 -9.48
N ILE A 247 7.37 -20.26 -8.73
CA ILE A 247 6.18 -20.27 -7.87
C ILE A 247 4.91 -20.53 -8.73
N ILE A 248 4.75 -19.81 -9.84
CA ILE A 248 3.61 -19.98 -10.74
C ILE A 248 3.59 -21.39 -11.32
N SER A 249 4.71 -21.89 -11.81
CA SER A 249 4.81 -23.21 -12.47
C SER A 249 4.67 -24.38 -11.50
N SER A 250 4.89 -24.17 -10.21
CA SER A 250 4.69 -25.21 -9.17
C SER A 250 3.22 -25.58 -8.97
N VAL A 251 2.28 -24.70 -9.33
CA VAL A 251 0.85 -24.89 -9.15
C VAL A 251 0.23 -25.49 -10.40
N LYS A 252 -0.14 -26.78 -10.35
CA LYS A 252 -0.74 -27.50 -11.49
C LYS A 252 -2.22 -27.13 -11.73
N ASN A 253 -2.95 -26.81 -10.65
CA ASN A 253 -4.36 -26.43 -10.69
C ASN A 253 -4.60 -25.34 -9.65
N GLY A 254 -4.79 -24.11 -10.09
CA GLY A 254 -4.95 -22.97 -9.21
C GLY A 254 -5.30 -21.70 -9.97
N ILE A 255 -5.28 -20.60 -9.26
CA ILE A 255 -5.55 -19.27 -9.78
C ILE A 255 -4.33 -18.37 -9.54
N TYR A 256 -3.90 -17.64 -10.57
CA TYR A 256 -2.97 -16.54 -10.42
C TYR A 256 -3.74 -15.23 -10.29
N ALA A 257 -3.75 -14.69 -9.08
CA ALA A 257 -4.39 -13.41 -8.78
C ALA A 257 -3.40 -12.28 -9.09
N ALA A 258 -3.39 -11.83 -10.33
CA ALA A 258 -2.48 -10.78 -10.81
C ALA A 258 -2.80 -9.41 -10.20
N ASN A 259 -4.07 -9.15 -9.85
CA ASN A 259 -4.51 -7.88 -9.26
C ASN A 259 -5.74 -8.08 -8.38
N PHE A 260 -5.98 -7.13 -7.44
CA PHE A 260 -7.17 -7.07 -6.59
C PHE A 260 -7.87 -5.73 -6.74
N SER A 261 -9.18 -5.72 -6.59
CA SER A 261 -9.97 -4.48 -6.54
C SER A 261 -10.14 -3.93 -5.12
N GLY A 262 -9.87 -4.74 -4.11
CA GLY A 262 -9.95 -4.40 -2.69
C GLY A 262 -9.90 -5.63 -1.81
N GLY A 263 -9.84 -5.44 -0.50
CA GLY A 263 -9.88 -6.50 0.50
C GLY A 263 -10.41 -5.97 1.82
N GLN A 264 -10.89 -6.87 2.65
CA GLN A 264 -11.29 -6.62 4.02
C GLN A 264 -11.01 -7.87 4.86
N VAL A 265 -10.62 -7.70 6.10
CA VAL A 265 -10.37 -8.80 7.04
C VAL A 265 -10.95 -8.47 8.41
N ASP A 266 -11.39 -9.49 9.11
CA ASP A 266 -11.65 -9.43 10.55
C ASP A 266 -10.39 -9.90 11.29
N ILE A 267 -9.76 -9.01 12.03
CA ILE A 267 -8.50 -9.28 12.76
C ILE A 267 -8.70 -10.10 14.03
N THR A 268 -9.93 -10.35 14.43
CA THR A 268 -10.28 -11.06 15.68
C THR A 268 -10.42 -12.57 15.52
N ASN A 269 -10.57 -13.06 14.29
CA ASN A 269 -10.78 -14.47 13.97
C ASN A 269 -9.66 -15.09 13.17
#